data_1c8e0f2e3092692aacf1fe5ffa940b4a
#
_entry.id   1c8e0f2e3092692aacf1fe5ffa940b4a
#
_cell.length_a   1.000
_cell.length_b   1.000
_cell.length_c   1.000
_cell.angle_alpha   90.00
_cell.angle_beta   90.00
_cell.angle_gamma   90.00
#
_symmetry.space_group_name_H-M   'P 1'
#
loop_
_entity.id
_entity.type
_entity.pdbx_description
1 polymer ?
#
loop_
_entity_poly.entity_id
_entity_poly.type
_entity_poly.pdbx_seq_one_letter_code
_entity_poly.pdbx_strand_id
1 'polypeptide(L)'
;PAEDDLVVQIEPLYDIVRAMGFHFICEAGVEADDVIATLAKLASEKDIETIIASGDKDLFQLVGGKIKQLDMKGKLYAEEDVEEKMGVMPKQVLDLLALSGDASDNIPGVPSVGPKTASKWLKLYDDVEGVKANASQIGGKVGEKLRESFDLLDLSYQLVKLKFDVELPFDIFEKEPGEKKEVLVELYKEYGFSMWLKQLGEIQEPEVVQEKEIVESPAQEKTTNLDIDSYSQSLILNEDDFSLLLTKLSSSEVFVFDLETNSLDYMQAEIVGLVFLMEKESYYVPIGHDYLDAPVQLSRQRVMDALKPILENKSIGKIGQNLKYDAHILANIEINLNGISDDTMLKSYCLNSVATRHNMDDLSEYYLGHKTIHYADVAGSGKKQLTFNQVNIDEAMPYACEDAIVTNELNKLLDHKLEQYPKLMALYQNIELPLIEIMLKLERNGALVDELSLFNQQVEIKAEMNSIQAQAFEIAGDEFNLESPKQIQQILFSEEGFGLEPK
;
A
#
# COMPACT_ATOMS: atom_id res chain seq x y z
N PRO A 1 -11.10 -23.41 -5.34
CA PRO A 1 -10.19 -23.73 -6.43
C PRO A 1 -9.65 -22.43 -7.02
N ALA A 2 -8.34 -22.42 -7.33
CA ALA A 2 -7.77 -21.29 -8.07
C ALA A 2 -8.42 -21.22 -9.46
N GLU A 3 -8.56 -20.01 -10.01
CA GLU A 3 -9.07 -19.83 -11.37
C GLU A 3 -8.14 -20.57 -12.36
N ASP A 4 -8.69 -21.16 -13.42
CA ASP A 4 -7.94 -21.99 -14.38
C ASP A 4 -6.76 -21.21 -14.97
N ASP A 5 -6.92 -19.89 -15.19
CA ASP A 5 -5.89 -18.99 -15.71
C ASP A 5 -4.71 -18.78 -14.73
N LEU A 6 -4.90 -19.00 -13.44
CA LEU A 6 -3.81 -18.98 -12.45
C LEU A 6 -3.08 -20.30 -12.42
N VAL A 7 -3.81 -21.41 -12.51
CA VAL A 7 -3.22 -22.77 -12.45
C VAL A 7 -2.21 -23.00 -13.55
N VAL A 8 -2.49 -22.52 -14.78
CA VAL A 8 -1.58 -22.67 -15.93
C VAL A 8 -0.28 -21.87 -15.80
N GLN A 9 -0.19 -20.92 -14.88
CA GLN A 9 1.00 -20.10 -14.64
C GLN A 9 1.97 -20.72 -13.62
N ILE A 10 1.55 -21.75 -12.87
CA ILE A 10 2.32 -22.33 -11.76
C ILE A 10 3.56 -23.06 -12.31
N GLU A 11 3.40 -23.97 -13.26
CA GLU A 11 4.54 -24.72 -13.83
C GLU A 11 5.59 -23.82 -14.50
N PRO A 12 5.20 -22.83 -15.33
CA PRO A 12 6.15 -21.84 -15.84
C PRO A 12 6.95 -21.13 -14.75
N LEU A 13 6.31 -20.76 -13.64
CA LEU A 13 7.00 -20.15 -12.50
C LEU A 13 8.06 -21.06 -11.91
N TYR A 14 7.73 -22.34 -11.74
CA TYR A 14 8.68 -23.34 -11.22
C TYR A 14 9.88 -23.51 -12.14
N ASP A 15 9.68 -23.51 -13.46
CA ASP A 15 10.76 -23.63 -14.43
C ASP A 15 11.68 -22.40 -14.44
N ILE A 16 11.11 -21.20 -14.27
CA ILE A 16 11.87 -19.97 -14.10
C ILE A 16 12.73 -20.04 -12.82
N VAL A 17 12.16 -20.40 -11.68
CA VAL A 17 12.88 -20.49 -10.39
C VAL A 17 14.04 -21.50 -10.47
N ARG A 18 13.81 -22.66 -11.10
CA ARG A 18 14.86 -23.66 -11.34
C ARG A 18 15.95 -23.14 -12.28
N ALA A 19 15.57 -22.38 -13.31
CA ALA A 19 16.52 -21.80 -14.26
C ALA A 19 17.32 -20.64 -13.66
N MET A 20 16.77 -19.92 -12.68
CA MET A 20 17.48 -18.92 -11.88
C MET A 20 18.58 -19.53 -10.98
N GLY A 21 18.64 -20.84 -10.87
CA GLY A 21 19.65 -21.57 -10.10
C GLY A 21 19.32 -21.76 -8.63
N PHE A 22 18.08 -21.55 -8.24
CA PHE A 22 17.63 -21.86 -6.89
C PHE A 22 17.33 -23.37 -6.74
N HIS A 23 17.57 -23.89 -5.55
CA HIS A 23 17.05 -25.19 -5.17
C HIS A 23 15.52 -25.11 -5.08
N PHE A 24 14.84 -25.94 -5.85
CA PHE A 24 13.38 -25.98 -5.89
C PHE A 24 12.92 -27.37 -5.40
N ILE A 25 12.10 -27.39 -4.36
CA ILE A 25 11.56 -28.61 -3.76
C ILE A 25 10.03 -28.57 -3.87
N CYS A 26 9.45 -29.61 -4.45
CA CYS A 26 8.02 -29.82 -4.52
C CYS A 26 7.76 -31.33 -4.39
N GLU A 27 7.34 -31.77 -3.21
CA GLU A 27 7.09 -33.21 -2.91
C GLU A 27 5.59 -33.46 -2.82
N ALA A 28 5.12 -34.42 -3.58
CA ALA A 28 3.71 -34.76 -3.61
C ALA A 28 3.22 -35.29 -2.24
N GLY A 29 2.16 -34.68 -1.71
CA GLY A 29 1.57 -35.08 -0.43
C GLY A 29 2.32 -34.56 0.79
N VAL A 30 3.25 -33.61 0.61
CA VAL A 30 3.97 -32.92 1.69
C VAL A 30 3.67 -31.44 1.61
N GLU A 31 3.38 -30.83 2.74
CA GLU A 31 3.19 -29.38 2.82
C GLU A 31 4.53 -28.63 2.76
N ALA A 32 4.53 -27.45 2.17
CA ALA A 32 5.73 -26.61 2.06
C ALA A 32 6.33 -26.30 3.44
N ASP A 33 5.48 -26.11 4.45
CA ASP A 33 5.88 -25.79 5.82
C ASP A 33 6.66 -26.91 6.49
N ASP A 34 6.31 -28.19 6.22
CA ASP A 34 7.06 -29.37 6.68
C ASP A 34 8.46 -29.42 6.03
N VAL A 35 8.55 -29.05 4.74
CA VAL A 35 9.84 -28.95 4.05
C VAL A 35 10.68 -27.83 4.65
N ILE A 36 10.10 -26.63 4.85
CA ILE A 36 10.76 -25.48 5.46
C ILE A 36 11.25 -25.83 6.89
N ALA A 37 10.40 -26.48 7.68
CA ALA A 37 10.77 -26.89 9.04
C ALA A 37 11.93 -27.89 9.05
N THR A 38 11.93 -28.86 8.12
CA THR A 38 13.03 -29.81 7.95
C THR A 38 14.33 -29.12 7.58
N LEU A 39 14.27 -28.17 6.61
CA LEU A 39 15.44 -27.39 6.17
C LEU A 39 15.97 -26.48 7.28
N ALA A 40 15.08 -25.81 8.02
CA ALA A 40 15.46 -24.94 9.13
C ALA A 40 16.16 -25.71 10.25
N LYS A 41 15.65 -26.91 10.57
CA LYS A 41 16.29 -27.83 11.52
C LYS A 41 17.70 -28.24 11.06
N LEU A 42 17.84 -28.70 9.81
CA LEU A 42 19.12 -29.10 9.25
C LEU A 42 20.14 -27.96 9.23
N ALA A 43 19.70 -26.74 8.91
CA ALA A 43 20.53 -25.54 8.97
C ALA A 43 20.96 -25.21 10.40
N SER A 44 20.04 -25.33 11.36
CA SER A 44 20.33 -25.12 12.79
C SER A 44 21.37 -26.12 13.33
N GLU A 45 21.28 -27.40 12.93
CA GLU A 45 22.23 -28.45 13.31
C GLU A 45 23.66 -28.15 12.76
N LYS A 46 23.75 -27.42 11.66
CA LYS A 46 25.02 -26.97 11.05
C LYS A 46 25.45 -25.56 11.52
N ASP A 47 24.74 -24.96 12.48
CA ASP A 47 24.98 -23.60 13.01
C ASP A 47 24.89 -22.48 11.94
N ILE A 48 24.05 -22.67 10.93
CA ILE A 48 23.83 -21.72 9.82
C ILE A 48 22.73 -20.73 10.18
N GLU A 49 23.00 -19.42 9.95
CA GLU A 49 21.97 -18.38 10.06
C GLU A 49 20.92 -18.57 8.96
N THR A 50 19.66 -18.61 9.37
CA THR A 50 18.54 -18.97 8.48
C THR A 50 17.47 -17.89 8.51
N ILE A 51 17.07 -17.42 7.32
CA ILE A 51 15.96 -16.48 7.15
C ILE A 51 14.83 -17.21 6.38
N ILE A 52 13.69 -17.39 7.02
CA ILE A 52 12.48 -17.94 6.40
C ILE A 52 11.69 -16.77 5.81
N ALA A 53 11.66 -16.65 4.49
CA ALA A 53 10.88 -15.61 3.80
C ALA A 53 9.43 -16.09 3.58
N SER A 54 8.56 -15.77 4.53
CA SER A 54 7.14 -16.17 4.48
C SER A 54 6.28 -15.22 5.31
N GLY A 55 5.04 -14.95 4.85
CA GLY A 55 4.01 -14.26 5.62
C GLY A 55 3.25 -15.16 6.59
N ASP A 56 3.51 -16.47 6.53
CA ASP A 56 2.77 -17.46 7.31
C ASP A 56 3.13 -17.39 8.80
N LYS A 57 2.11 -17.29 9.64
CA LYS A 57 2.27 -17.21 11.10
C LYS A 57 2.59 -18.56 11.75
N ASP A 58 2.30 -19.66 11.08
CA ASP A 58 2.54 -20.99 11.60
C ASP A 58 4.03 -21.29 11.66
N LEU A 59 4.80 -20.69 10.74
CA LEU A 59 6.26 -20.78 10.72
C LEU A 59 6.95 -20.00 11.86
N PHE A 60 6.22 -19.17 12.60
CA PHE A 60 6.77 -18.54 13.82
C PHE A 60 7.21 -19.54 14.87
N GLN A 61 6.66 -20.79 14.85
CA GLN A 61 7.13 -21.85 15.73
C GLN A 61 8.58 -22.27 15.48
N LEU A 62 9.17 -21.89 14.33
CA LEU A 62 10.57 -22.16 13.98
C LEU A 62 11.54 -21.04 14.40
N VAL A 63 11.02 -19.85 14.71
CA VAL A 63 11.86 -18.69 15.05
C VAL A 63 12.57 -18.92 16.38
N GLY A 64 13.87 -18.72 16.39
CA GLY A 64 14.71 -18.84 17.59
C GLY A 64 16.16 -19.15 17.26
N GLY A 65 17.05 -18.78 18.18
CA GLY A 65 18.49 -18.91 17.96
C GLY A 65 18.96 -18.17 16.71
N LYS A 66 19.38 -18.89 15.65
CA LYS A 66 19.81 -18.30 14.38
C LYS A 66 18.72 -18.27 13.30
N ILE A 67 17.51 -18.72 13.62
CA ILE A 67 16.39 -18.74 12.67
C ILE A 67 15.51 -17.51 12.90
N LYS A 68 15.29 -16.72 11.84
CA LYS A 68 14.41 -15.55 11.82
C LYS A 68 13.41 -15.69 10.66
N GLN A 69 12.28 -15.00 10.75
CA GLN A 69 11.28 -14.96 9.67
C GLN A 69 11.19 -13.55 9.10
N LEU A 70 11.17 -13.44 7.77
CA LEU A 70 10.99 -12.19 7.02
C LEU A 70 9.59 -12.19 6.41
N ASP A 71 8.78 -11.19 6.73
CA ASP A 71 7.45 -11.07 6.15
C ASP A 71 7.47 -10.39 4.76
N MET A 72 6.34 -10.43 4.06
CA MET A 72 6.17 -9.83 2.73
C MET A 72 6.30 -8.30 2.71
N LYS A 73 6.36 -7.65 3.89
CA LYS A 73 6.56 -6.19 4.03
C LYS A 73 8.01 -5.83 4.38
N GLY A 74 8.90 -6.82 4.44
CA GLY A 74 10.31 -6.64 4.75
C GLY A 74 10.63 -6.57 6.25
N LYS A 75 9.66 -6.83 7.14
CA LYS A 75 9.94 -6.89 8.59
C LYS A 75 10.55 -8.25 8.94
N LEU A 76 11.70 -8.22 9.60
CA LEU A 76 12.38 -9.39 10.15
C LEU A 76 11.90 -9.64 11.59
N TYR A 77 11.47 -10.87 11.89
CA TYR A 77 10.96 -11.30 13.19
C TYR A 77 12.01 -12.17 13.90
N ALA A 78 12.41 -11.74 15.09
CA ALA A 78 13.13 -12.52 16.10
C ALA A 78 12.16 -12.99 17.20
N GLU A 79 12.66 -13.67 18.23
CA GLU A 79 11.83 -14.25 19.29
C GLU A 79 10.95 -13.20 19.98
N GLU A 80 11.51 -12.02 20.26
CA GLU A 80 10.81 -10.92 20.93
C GLU A 80 9.70 -10.33 20.04
N ASP A 81 9.93 -10.25 18.73
CA ASP A 81 8.93 -9.77 17.77
C ASP A 81 7.75 -10.74 17.65
N VAL A 82 8.02 -12.06 17.73
CA VAL A 82 6.98 -13.08 17.74
C VAL A 82 6.17 -12.99 19.03
N GLU A 83 6.80 -12.81 20.18
CA GLU A 83 6.10 -12.65 21.45
C GLU A 83 5.20 -11.39 21.43
N GLU A 84 5.70 -10.27 20.91
CA GLU A 84 4.91 -9.04 20.74
C GLU A 84 3.70 -9.26 19.84
N LYS A 85 3.88 -9.94 18.71
CA LYS A 85 2.84 -10.14 17.70
C LYS A 85 1.82 -11.20 18.09
N MET A 86 2.27 -12.35 18.58
CA MET A 86 1.44 -13.53 18.88
C MET A 86 0.97 -13.58 20.36
N GLY A 87 1.64 -12.84 21.23
CA GLY A 87 1.38 -12.84 22.68
C GLY A 87 1.94 -14.05 23.41
N VAL A 88 2.74 -14.87 22.74
CA VAL A 88 3.43 -16.06 23.27
C VAL A 88 4.81 -16.19 22.63
N MET A 89 5.75 -16.88 23.30
CA MET A 89 7.06 -17.20 22.75
C MET A 89 6.95 -18.15 21.54
N PRO A 90 7.91 -18.16 20.60
CA PRO A 90 7.91 -19.08 19.44
C PRO A 90 7.63 -20.54 19.77
N LYS A 91 8.21 -21.06 20.84
CA LYS A 91 8.00 -22.43 21.31
C LYS A 91 6.56 -22.76 21.71
N GLN A 92 5.73 -21.75 21.96
CA GLN A 92 4.31 -21.87 22.35
C GLN A 92 3.35 -21.55 21.18
N VAL A 93 3.87 -21.24 20.00
CA VAL A 93 3.02 -20.90 18.83
C VAL A 93 2.18 -22.11 18.41
N LEU A 94 2.77 -23.31 18.41
CA LEU A 94 2.04 -24.57 18.15
C LEU A 94 0.85 -24.72 19.12
N ASP A 95 1.09 -24.55 20.42
CA ASP A 95 0.05 -24.65 21.46
C ASP A 95 -1.02 -23.57 21.30
N LEU A 96 -0.61 -22.34 20.95
CA LEU A 96 -1.53 -21.23 20.71
C LEU A 96 -2.49 -21.55 19.56
N LEU A 97 -1.96 -22.04 18.45
CA LEU A 97 -2.74 -22.36 17.25
C LEU A 97 -3.64 -23.58 17.49
N ALA A 98 -3.14 -24.59 18.17
CA ALA A 98 -3.95 -25.75 18.56
C ALA A 98 -5.15 -25.37 19.44
N LEU A 99 -4.96 -24.43 20.40
CA LEU A 99 -6.02 -23.96 21.28
C LEU A 99 -7.00 -23.01 20.57
N SER A 100 -6.50 -22.07 19.80
CA SER A 100 -7.33 -21.03 19.17
C SER A 100 -7.99 -21.48 17.86
N GLY A 101 -7.44 -22.52 17.22
CA GLY A 101 -7.75 -22.90 15.87
C GLY A 101 -7.26 -21.91 14.82
N ASP A 102 -7.34 -22.31 13.56
CA ASP A 102 -7.11 -21.46 12.40
C ASP A 102 -8.16 -21.73 11.31
N ALA A 103 -8.90 -20.68 10.99
CA ALA A 103 -9.95 -20.78 9.98
C ALA A 103 -9.38 -20.87 8.55
N SER A 104 -8.15 -20.35 8.32
CA SER A 104 -7.49 -20.43 7.00
C SER A 104 -7.18 -21.87 6.62
N ASP A 105 -6.71 -22.65 7.61
CA ASP A 105 -6.23 -24.01 7.42
C ASP A 105 -7.23 -25.06 7.93
N ASN A 106 -8.45 -24.59 8.20
CA ASN A 106 -9.54 -25.45 8.71
C ASN A 106 -9.19 -26.19 10.01
N ILE A 107 -8.38 -25.55 10.87
CA ILE A 107 -8.01 -26.11 12.18
C ILE A 107 -9.06 -25.69 13.20
N PRO A 108 -9.76 -26.66 13.83
CA PRO A 108 -10.96 -26.33 14.61
C PRO A 108 -10.68 -25.62 15.92
N GLY A 109 -9.57 -25.93 16.59
CA GLY A 109 -9.28 -25.40 17.92
C GLY A 109 -10.32 -25.75 18.98
N VAL A 110 -10.26 -25.09 20.14
CA VAL A 110 -11.28 -25.20 21.19
C VAL A 110 -12.41 -24.19 20.92
N PRO A 111 -13.68 -24.61 20.84
CA PRO A 111 -14.79 -23.73 20.54
C PRO A 111 -14.88 -22.50 21.44
N SER A 112 -14.96 -21.31 20.87
CA SER A 112 -14.99 -20.00 21.56
C SER A 112 -13.69 -19.61 22.29
N VAL A 113 -12.59 -20.28 22.00
CA VAL A 113 -11.24 -19.87 22.42
C VAL A 113 -10.57 -19.15 21.27
N GLY A 114 -10.25 -17.89 21.42
CA GLY A 114 -9.47 -17.12 20.47
C GLY A 114 -8.04 -16.90 20.98
N PRO A 115 -7.15 -16.31 20.13
CA PRO A 115 -5.73 -16.15 20.46
C PRO A 115 -5.46 -15.47 21.83
N LYS A 116 -6.27 -14.47 22.20
CA LYS A 116 -6.12 -13.79 23.52
C LYS A 116 -6.41 -14.71 24.71
N THR A 117 -7.38 -15.61 24.58
CA THR A 117 -7.72 -16.56 25.65
C THR A 117 -6.66 -17.65 25.73
N ALA A 118 -6.26 -18.19 24.58
CA ALA A 118 -5.22 -19.21 24.47
C ALA A 118 -3.87 -18.68 25.02
N SER A 119 -3.42 -17.49 24.60
CA SER A 119 -2.21 -16.87 25.13
C SER A 119 -2.24 -16.67 26.65
N LYS A 120 -3.40 -16.26 27.22
CA LYS A 120 -3.55 -16.15 28.67
C LYS A 120 -3.39 -17.48 29.38
N TRP A 121 -3.93 -18.56 28.82
CA TRP A 121 -3.80 -19.91 29.40
C TRP A 121 -2.37 -20.42 29.32
N LEU A 122 -1.69 -20.21 28.17
CA LEU A 122 -0.30 -20.62 27.98
C LEU A 122 0.66 -19.85 28.91
N LYS A 123 0.39 -18.58 29.20
CA LYS A 123 1.14 -17.82 30.23
C LYS A 123 0.96 -18.37 31.65
N LEU A 124 -0.15 -19.04 31.95
CA LEU A 124 -0.44 -19.61 33.27
C LEU A 124 -0.01 -21.07 33.41
N TYR A 125 -0.09 -21.83 32.34
CA TYR A 125 0.03 -23.30 32.36
C TYR A 125 1.12 -23.83 31.41
N ASP A 126 1.84 -22.96 30.74
CA ASP A 126 3.00 -23.17 29.86
C ASP A 126 2.67 -23.80 28.49
N ASP A 127 1.98 -24.93 28.42
CA ASP A 127 1.66 -25.68 27.19
C ASP A 127 0.23 -26.24 27.21
N VAL A 128 -0.17 -26.90 26.11
CA VAL A 128 -1.49 -27.55 25.98
C VAL A 128 -1.71 -28.63 27.04
N GLU A 129 -0.71 -29.41 27.38
CA GLU A 129 -0.83 -30.44 28.40
C GLU A 129 -1.04 -29.83 29.80
N GLY A 130 -0.36 -28.74 30.11
CA GLY A 130 -0.59 -27.93 31.32
C GLY A 130 -2.01 -27.34 31.37
N VAL A 131 -2.52 -26.85 30.23
CA VAL A 131 -3.91 -26.37 30.12
C VAL A 131 -4.90 -27.51 30.35
N LYS A 132 -4.72 -28.70 29.76
CA LYS A 132 -5.56 -29.87 29.98
C LYS A 132 -5.55 -30.33 31.45
N ALA A 133 -4.36 -30.42 32.04
CA ALA A 133 -4.19 -30.83 33.45
C ALA A 133 -4.92 -29.91 34.43
N ASN A 134 -5.01 -28.63 34.10
CA ASN A 134 -5.66 -27.62 34.92
C ASN A 134 -7.05 -27.20 34.44
N ALA A 135 -7.64 -27.90 33.48
CA ALA A 135 -8.93 -27.57 32.87
C ALA A 135 -10.10 -27.48 33.90
N SER A 136 -10.00 -28.21 35.03
CA SER A 136 -10.98 -28.12 36.13
C SER A 136 -10.93 -26.76 36.87
N GLN A 137 -9.82 -26.05 36.82
CA GLN A 137 -9.64 -24.73 37.44
C GLN A 137 -10.09 -23.61 36.49
N ILE A 138 -10.27 -23.89 35.20
CA ILE A 138 -10.75 -22.93 34.20
C ILE A 138 -12.29 -22.91 34.28
N GLY A 139 -12.80 -21.81 34.83
CA GLY A 139 -14.23 -21.62 35.07
C GLY A 139 -15.00 -21.10 33.84
N GLY A 140 -16.35 -21.08 33.97
CA GLY A 140 -17.26 -20.54 32.97
C GLY A 140 -17.45 -21.45 31.75
N LYS A 141 -18.29 -20.97 30.80
CA LYS A 141 -18.64 -21.74 29.57
C LYS A 141 -17.41 -22.14 28.73
N VAL A 142 -16.35 -21.34 28.73
CA VAL A 142 -15.13 -21.60 27.97
C VAL A 142 -14.37 -22.78 28.58
N GLY A 143 -14.31 -22.88 29.93
CA GLY A 143 -13.71 -24.03 30.60
C GLY A 143 -14.52 -25.32 30.43
N GLU A 144 -15.86 -25.24 30.34
CA GLU A 144 -16.72 -26.39 30.01
C GLU A 144 -16.39 -26.88 28.59
N LYS A 145 -16.37 -25.98 27.60
CA LYS A 145 -16.03 -26.31 26.21
C LYS A 145 -14.61 -26.90 26.07
N LEU A 146 -13.64 -26.38 26.80
CA LEU A 146 -12.29 -26.95 26.80
C LEU A 146 -12.32 -28.43 27.23
N ARG A 147 -13.03 -28.77 28.33
CA ARG A 147 -13.13 -30.14 28.82
C ARG A 147 -13.86 -31.10 27.88
N GLU A 148 -14.82 -30.56 27.13
CA GLU A 148 -15.59 -31.31 26.11
C GLU A 148 -14.83 -31.48 24.80
N SER A 149 -13.76 -30.69 24.56
CA SER A 149 -13.06 -30.64 23.28
C SER A 149 -11.64 -31.19 23.31
N PHE A 150 -11.28 -32.08 24.27
CA PHE A 150 -9.92 -32.62 24.34
C PHE A 150 -9.52 -33.38 23.07
N ASP A 151 -10.41 -34.24 22.54
CA ASP A 151 -10.13 -34.98 21.32
C ASP A 151 -9.93 -34.05 20.12
N LEU A 152 -10.74 -32.99 20.06
CA LEU A 152 -10.63 -31.97 19.02
C LEU A 152 -9.34 -31.14 19.16
N LEU A 153 -8.92 -30.83 20.39
CA LEU A 153 -7.66 -30.14 20.68
C LEU A 153 -6.46 -31.02 20.30
N ASP A 154 -6.52 -32.34 20.55
CA ASP A 154 -5.48 -33.28 20.15
C ASP A 154 -5.37 -33.37 18.63
N LEU A 155 -6.50 -33.40 17.93
CA LEU A 155 -6.52 -33.30 16.46
C LEU A 155 -5.91 -32.01 15.96
N SER A 156 -6.33 -30.85 16.52
CA SER A 156 -5.79 -29.55 16.16
C SER A 156 -4.29 -29.48 16.38
N TYR A 157 -3.81 -30.01 17.51
CA TYR A 157 -2.38 -30.05 17.81
C TYR A 157 -1.60 -30.87 16.78
N GLN A 158 -2.16 -32.02 16.35
CA GLN A 158 -1.53 -32.84 15.32
C GLN A 158 -1.52 -32.18 13.95
N LEU A 159 -2.56 -31.43 13.61
CA LEU A 159 -2.66 -30.71 12.32
C LEU A 159 -1.69 -29.53 12.23
N VAL A 160 -1.48 -28.79 13.33
CA VAL A 160 -0.57 -27.61 13.36
C VAL A 160 0.90 -28.03 13.51
N LYS A 161 1.15 -29.24 13.98
CA LYS A 161 2.50 -29.71 14.29
C LYS A 161 3.30 -29.97 13.02
N LEU A 162 4.35 -29.19 12.82
CA LEU A 162 5.29 -29.33 11.69
C LEU A 162 6.08 -30.65 11.80
N LYS A 163 6.38 -31.22 10.64
CA LYS A 163 7.31 -32.38 10.51
C LYS A 163 8.72 -31.86 10.26
N PHE A 164 9.70 -32.51 10.85
CA PHE A 164 11.12 -32.12 10.78
C PHE A 164 11.99 -33.24 10.18
N ASP A 165 11.38 -34.18 9.47
CA ASP A 165 12.00 -35.40 8.96
C ASP A 165 11.53 -35.74 7.53
N VAL A 166 11.15 -34.71 6.77
CA VAL A 166 10.80 -34.89 5.35
C VAL A 166 12.02 -35.36 4.58
N GLU A 167 11.88 -36.41 3.76
CA GLU A 167 12.94 -36.85 2.86
C GLU A 167 13.13 -35.85 1.74
N LEU A 168 14.32 -35.23 1.67
CA LEU A 168 14.63 -34.21 0.69
C LEU A 168 15.23 -34.84 -0.56
N PRO A 169 14.94 -34.34 -1.78
CA PRO A 169 15.40 -34.93 -3.04
C PRO A 169 16.90 -34.73 -3.28
N PHE A 170 17.55 -33.83 -2.53
CA PHE A 170 18.98 -33.52 -2.62
C PHE A 170 19.48 -32.85 -1.32
N ASP A 171 20.81 -32.83 -1.13
CA ASP A 171 21.43 -32.05 -0.03
C ASP A 171 21.53 -30.57 -0.44
N ILE A 172 20.74 -29.72 0.20
CA ILE A 172 20.72 -28.25 -0.05
C ILE A 172 22.03 -27.56 0.32
N PHE A 173 22.91 -28.20 1.08
CA PHE A 173 24.23 -27.67 1.44
C PHE A 173 25.31 -28.01 0.40
N GLU A 174 24.96 -28.83 -0.60
CA GLU A 174 25.77 -28.95 -1.80
C GLU A 174 25.70 -27.65 -2.63
N LYS A 175 26.61 -27.56 -3.61
CA LYS A 175 26.69 -26.38 -4.47
C LYS A 175 25.36 -26.11 -5.17
N GLU A 176 24.92 -24.86 -5.14
CA GLU A 176 23.75 -24.40 -5.89
C GLU A 176 23.80 -24.83 -7.36
N PRO A 177 22.65 -25.17 -7.98
CA PRO A 177 22.59 -25.62 -9.37
C PRO A 177 23.21 -24.66 -10.37
N GLY A 178 23.28 -23.37 -10.03
CA GLY A 178 23.75 -22.28 -10.89
C GLY A 178 22.69 -21.82 -11.92
N GLU A 179 22.78 -20.56 -12.28
CA GLU A 179 21.90 -19.92 -13.26
C GLU A 179 22.05 -20.56 -14.64
N LYS A 180 20.93 -20.84 -15.32
CA LYS A 180 20.84 -21.36 -16.68
C LYS A 180 20.35 -20.26 -17.61
N LYS A 181 21.24 -19.32 -17.93
CA LYS A 181 20.92 -18.08 -18.65
C LYS A 181 20.17 -18.33 -19.97
N GLU A 182 20.55 -19.30 -20.77
CA GLU A 182 19.91 -19.61 -22.05
C GLU A 182 18.45 -20.01 -21.86
N VAL A 183 18.16 -20.82 -20.83
CA VAL A 183 16.79 -21.26 -20.47
C VAL A 183 15.95 -20.07 -19.99
N LEU A 184 16.54 -19.21 -19.14
CA LEU A 184 15.86 -18.00 -18.66
C LEU A 184 15.48 -17.08 -19.82
N VAL A 185 16.37 -16.90 -20.79
CA VAL A 185 16.11 -16.09 -21.99
C VAL A 185 14.92 -16.63 -22.78
N GLU A 186 14.84 -17.95 -22.97
CA GLU A 186 13.71 -18.58 -23.66
C GLU A 186 12.41 -18.38 -22.90
N LEU A 187 12.38 -18.69 -21.60
CA LEU A 187 11.20 -18.54 -20.73
C LEU A 187 10.76 -17.07 -20.66
N TYR A 188 11.69 -16.13 -20.50
CA TYR A 188 11.33 -14.70 -20.42
C TYR A 188 10.81 -14.15 -21.75
N LYS A 189 11.26 -14.68 -22.90
CA LYS A 189 10.68 -14.37 -24.22
C LYS A 189 9.28 -14.93 -24.35
N GLU A 190 9.09 -16.20 -23.98
CA GLU A 190 7.81 -16.89 -24.07
C GLU A 190 6.72 -16.20 -23.24
N TYR A 191 7.06 -15.80 -22.01
CA TYR A 191 6.10 -15.20 -21.07
C TYR A 191 6.13 -13.67 -21.04
N GLY A 192 6.89 -13.01 -21.94
CA GLY A 192 6.87 -11.56 -22.12
C GLY A 192 7.56 -10.74 -21.03
N PHE A 193 8.49 -11.32 -20.26
CA PHE A 193 9.24 -10.62 -19.22
C PHE A 193 10.36 -9.74 -19.79
N SER A 194 9.97 -8.69 -20.51
CA SER A 194 10.89 -7.80 -21.25
C SER A 194 11.95 -7.14 -20.37
N MET A 195 11.58 -6.76 -19.14
CA MET A 195 12.50 -6.14 -18.18
C MET A 195 13.60 -7.11 -17.74
N TRP A 196 13.27 -8.35 -17.45
CA TRP A 196 14.24 -9.36 -17.06
C TRP A 196 15.12 -9.80 -18.24
N LEU A 197 14.61 -9.82 -19.47
CA LEU A 197 15.41 -10.01 -20.66
C LEU A 197 16.44 -8.89 -20.87
N LYS A 198 16.08 -7.64 -20.58
CA LYS A 198 17.04 -6.52 -20.57
C LYS A 198 18.14 -6.69 -19.52
N GLN A 199 17.79 -7.13 -18.31
CA GLN A 199 18.75 -7.41 -17.24
C GLN A 199 19.73 -8.52 -17.62
N LEU A 200 19.29 -9.52 -18.38
CA LEU A 200 20.15 -10.57 -18.92
C LEU A 200 21.02 -10.13 -20.13
N GLY A 201 20.80 -8.91 -20.66
CA GLY A 201 21.54 -8.36 -21.81
C GLY A 201 21.12 -8.95 -23.17
N GLU A 202 19.93 -9.57 -23.27
CA GLU A 202 19.49 -10.32 -24.46
C GLU A 202 18.51 -9.55 -25.35
N ILE A 203 18.03 -8.38 -24.97
CA ILE A 203 17.32 -7.48 -25.85
C ILE A 203 18.30 -6.40 -26.28
N GLN A 204 18.85 -6.55 -27.48
CA GLN A 204 19.31 -5.40 -28.26
C GLN A 204 18.06 -4.77 -28.86
N GLU A 205 17.92 -3.46 -28.71
CA GLU A 205 16.85 -2.73 -29.38
C GLU A 205 16.96 -2.94 -30.89
N PRO A 206 15.81 -2.98 -31.64
CA PRO A 206 15.88 -2.95 -33.07
C PRO A 206 16.71 -1.73 -33.49
N GLU A 207 17.65 -1.93 -34.41
CA GLU A 207 18.48 -0.89 -35.01
C GLU A 207 17.61 0.28 -35.49
N VAL A 208 17.35 1.20 -34.63
CA VAL A 208 17.02 2.58 -34.98
C VAL A 208 18.36 3.28 -35.05
N VAL A 209 18.66 3.74 -36.26
CA VAL A 209 19.78 4.59 -36.64
C VAL A 209 20.42 5.30 -35.43
N GLN A 210 21.70 5.07 -35.26
CA GLN A 210 22.61 5.64 -34.28
C GLN A 210 22.12 6.95 -33.70
N GLU A 211 21.62 6.89 -32.47
CA GLU A 211 21.78 7.93 -31.45
C GLU A 211 22.12 7.25 -30.15
N LYS A 212 23.15 7.77 -29.53
CA LYS A 212 23.96 7.22 -28.46
C LYS A 212 23.20 6.77 -27.24
N GLU A 213 23.66 5.64 -26.69
CA GLU A 213 23.65 5.22 -25.28
C GLU A 213 22.35 5.39 -24.54
N ILE A 214 21.57 4.29 -24.50
CA ILE A 214 20.52 4.17 -23.48
C ILE A 214 21.20 3.79 -22.19
N VAL A 215 21.09 4.72 -21.31
CA VAL A 215 21.53 4.71 -19.94
C VAL A 215 21.06 3.45 -19.25
N GLU A 216 21.99 2.71 -18.66
CA GLU A 216 21.79 1.91 -17.46
C GLU A 216 20.70 2.56 -16.61
N SER A 217 19.81 1.74 -16.05
CA SER A 217 18.99 2.17 -14.90
C SER A 217 19.88 3.08 -14.08
N PRO A 218 19.56 4.35 -13.90
CA PRO A 218 20.54 5.26 -13.35
C PRO A 218 21.06 4.66 -12.07
N ALA A 219 22.31 4.16 -12.13
CA ALA A 219 23.10 3.99 -10.94
C ALA A 219 22.87 5.30 -10.21
N GLN A 220 22.37 5.24 -8.98
CA GLN A 220 22.15 6.36 -8.12
C GLN A 220 23.24 7.41 -8.38
N GLU A 221 22.98 8.35 -9.32
CA GLU A 221 23.71 9.60 -9.27
C GLU A 221 23.46 10.05 -7.85
N LYS A 222 24.53 10.26 -7.13
CA LYS A 222 24.52 10.66 -5.73
C LYS A 222 23.40 11.70 -5.60
N THR A 223 22.31 11.29 -4.94
CA THR A 223 21.22 12.15 -4.56
C THR A 223 21.86 13.42 -4.00
N THR A 224 21.71 14.53 -4.70
CA THR A 224 22.05 15.83 -4.14
C THR A 224 21.08 15.97 -2.98
N ASN A 225 21.59 15.83 -1.75
CA ASN A 225 20.76 16.07 -0.57
C ASN A 225 20.09 17.42 -0.74
N LEU A 226 18.77 17.44 -0.79
CA LEU A 226 18.01 18.66 -0.88
C LEU A 226 18.36 19.57 0.31
N ASP A 227 18.87 20.76 0.03
CA ASP A 227 19.21 21.76 1.04
C ASP A 227 18.03 22.72 1.25
N ILE A 228 17.05 22.26 2.06
CA ILE A 228 15.85 23.07 2.39
C ILE A 228 16.24 24.34 3.14
N ASP A 229 17.30 24.31 3.95
CA ASP A 229 17.76 25.44 4.74
C ASP A 229 18.28 26.61 3.86
N SER A 230 18.56 26.34 2.58
CA SER A 230 18.91 27.38 1.62
C SER A 230 17.72 28.22 1.13
N TYR A 231 16.48 27.81 1.47
CA TYR A 231 15.25 28.50 1.12
C TYR A 231 14.75 29.35 2.30
N SER A 232 14.28 30.56 2.02
CA SER A 232 13.57 31.34 3.02
C SER A 232 12.09 30.97 3.01
N GLN A 233 11.51 30.85 4.20
CA GLN A 233 10.09 30.58 4.37
C GLN A 233 9.42 31.76 5.08
N SER A 234 8.30 32.21 4.59
CA SER A 234 7.62 33.40 5.09
C SER A 234 6.12 33.16 5.28
N LEU A 235 5.62 33.49 6.45
CA LEU A 235 4.21 33.46 6.81
C LEU A 235 3.56 34.80 6.51
N ILE A 236 2.49 34.82 5.73
CA ILE A 236 1.80 36.06 5.30
C ILE A 236 0.49 36.21 6.07
N LEU A 237 0.47 37.06 7.08
CA LEU A 237 -0.71 37.32 7.93
C LEU A 237 -1.25 38.76 7.81
N ASN A 238 -0.54 39.66 7.16
CA ASN A 238 -0.90 41.05 7.08
C ASN A 238 -0.92 41.59 5.65
N GLU A 239 -1.60 42.71 5.42
CA GLU A 239 -1.81 43.30 4.09
C GLU A 239 -0.53 43.86 3.46
N ASP A 240 0.44 44.32 4.25
CA ASP A 240 1.68 44.89 3.71
C ASP A 240 2.53 43.77 3.08
N ASP A 241 2.75 42.66 3.78
CA ASP A 241 3.46 41.49 3.28
C ASP A 241 2.71 40.85 2.10
N PHE A 242 1.38 40.79 2.17
CA PHE A 242 0.56 40.28 1.08
C PHE A 242 0.67 41.15 -0.18
N SER A 243 0.67 42.47 -0.05
CA SER A 243 0.84 43.38 -1.17
C SER A 243 2.22 43.25 -1.82
N LEU A 244 3.25 43.01 -1.02
CA LEU A 244 4.60 42.73 -1.52
C LEU A 244 4.62 41.39 -2.30
N LEU A 245 4.00 40.36 -1.76
CA LEU A 245 3.87 39.07 -2.44
C LEU A 245 3.14 39.19 -3.78
N LEU A 246 2.01 39.92 -3.83
CA LEU A 246 1.27 40.15 -5.07
C LEU A 246 2.12 40.87 -6.13
N THR A 247 2.95 41.81 -5.72
CA THR A 247 3.87 42.51 -6.62
C THR A 247 4.91 41.54 -7.21
N LYS A 248 5.49 40.69 -6.38
CA LYS A 248 6.45 39.65 -6.82
C LYS A 248 5.80 38.69 -7.78
N LEU A 249 4.64 38.11 -7.42
CA LEU A 249 3.90 37.18 -8.28
C LEU A 249 3.52 37.75 -9.62
N SER A 250 3.06 39.04 -9.64
CA SER A 250 2.65 39.71 -10.87
C SER A 250 3.83 40.01 -11.81
N SER A 251 5.04 40.13 -11.28
CA SER A 251 6.26 40.36 -12.06
C SER A 251 7.03 39.09 -12.40
N SER A 252 6.65 37.95 -11.87
CA SER A 252 7.31 36.69 -12.13
C SER A 252 6.92 36.10 -13.49
N GLU A 253 7.87 35.47 -14.18
CA GLU A 253 7.60 34.69 -15.37
C GLU A 253 6.96 33.34 -15.03
N VAL A 254 7.36 32.79 -13.90
CA VAL A 254 6.90 31.48 -13.39
C VAL A 254 7.02 31.42 -11.87
N PHE A 255 6.12 30.68 -11.22
CA PHE A 255 6.22 30.36 -9.81
C PHE A 255 5.66 28.96 -9.53
N VAL A 256 6.12 28.33 -8.44
CA VAL A 256 5.50 27.11 -7.91
C VAL A 256 4.26 27.49 -7.12
N PHE A 257 3.21 26.71 -7.29
CA PHE A 257 1.90 26.92 -6.68
C PHE A 257 1.36 25.61 -6.12
N ASP A 258 0.82 25.66 -4.90
CA ASP A 258 0.15 24.56 -4.25
C ASP A 258 -0.95 25.07 -3.32
N LEU A 259 -1.97 24.23 -3.04
CA LEU A 259 -3.10 24.53 -2.16
C LEU A 259 -3.18 23.54 -1.02
N GLU A 260 -3.31 24.08 0.17
CA GLU A 260 -3.70 23.30 1.35
C GLU A 260 -5.21 23.35 1.54
N THR A 261 -5.83 22.19 1.74
CA THR A 261 -7.29 22.05 1.79
C THR A 261 -7.76 21.22 2.98
N ASN A 262 -9.05 21.36 3.34
CA ASN A 262 -9.65 20.63 4.45
C ASN A 262 -10.18 19.23 4.07
N SER A 263 -10.15 18.85 2.78
CA SER A 263 -10.70 17.58 2.28
C SER A 263 -10.00 17.15 1.00
N LEU A 264 -9.94 15.84 0.75
CA LEU A 264 -9.49 15.27 -0.52
C LEU A 264 -10.60 15.24 -1.60
N ASP A 265 -11.87 15.48 -1.21
CA ASP A 265 -12.96 15.64 -2.17
C ASP A 265 -12.90 17.03 -2.80
N TYR A 266 -12.24 17.11 -3.95
CA TYR A 266 -12.01 18.37 -4.67
C TYR A 266 -13.28 19.12 -5.07
N MET A 267 -14.45 18.45 -5.09
CA MET A 267 -15.74 19.12 -5.39
C MET A 267 -16.29 19.89 -4.18
N GLN A 268 -15.89 19.54 -2.96
CA GLN A 268 -16.39 20.11 -1.71
C GLN A 268 -15.28 20.74 -0.85
N ALA A 269 -14.02 20.48 -1.16
CA ALA A 269 -12.89 20.97 -0.39
C ALA A 269 -12.82 22.50 -0.40
N GLU A 270 -12.46 23.05 0.76
CA GLU A 270 -12.21 24.48 0.94
C GLU A 270 -10.72 24.73 1.11
N ILE A 271 -10.24 25.86 0.59
CA ILE A 271 -8.85 26.30 0.71
C ILE A 271 -8.60 26.71 2.17
N VAL A 272 -7.58 26.14 2.77
CA VAL A 272 -7.06 26.47 4.10
C VAL A 272 -5.85 27.41 3.99
N GLY A 273 -4.97 27.14 3.04
CA GLY A 273 -3.80 27.95 2.76
C GLY A 273 -3.37 27.90 1.30
N LEU A 274 -2.54 28.83 0.90
CA LEU A 274 -1.93 28.88 -0.42
C LEU A 274 -0.42 28.97 -0.26
N VAL A 275 0.30 28.26 -1.11
CA VAL A 275 1.76 28.26 -1.13
C VAL A 275 2.27 28.78 -2.46
N PHE A 276 3.27 29.63 -2.38
CA PHE A 276 3.96 30.17 -3.55
C PHE A 276 5.46 30.07 -3.34
N LEU A 277 6.19 29.61 -4.34
CA LEU A 277 7.64 29.66 -4.32
C LEU A 277 8.16 30.34 -5.59
N MET A 278 9.01 31.31 -5.40
CA MET A 278 9.74 32.01 -6.46
C MET A 278 11.23 31.99 -6.11
N GLU A 279 12.07 31.58 -7.03
CA GLU A 279 13.51 31.42 -6.81
C GLU A 279 13.83 30.56 -5.58
N LYS A 280 14.16 31.17 -4.45
CA LYS A 280 14.45 30.53 -3.15
C LYS A 280 13.59 31.08 -2.00
N GLU A 281 12.48 31.70 -2.32
CA GLU A 281 11.59 32.30 -1.34
C GLU A 281 10.22 31.62 -1.40
N SER A 282 9.85 30.90 -0.35
CA SER A 282 8.55 30.24 -0.17
C SER A 282 7.66 31.09 0.73
N TYR A 283 6.38 31.17 0.38
CA TYR A 283 5.40 32.00 1.07
C TYR A 283 4.15 31.16 1.35
N TYR A 284 3.78 31.08 2.62
CA TYR A 284 2.52 30.50 3.04
C TYR A 284 1.51 31.58 3.38
N VAL A 285 0.33 31.54 2.75
CA VAL A 285 -0.78 32.47 2.96
C VAL A 285 -1.96 31.72 3.56
N PRO A 286 -2.09 31.62 4.90
CA PRO A 286 -3.23 30.99 5.55
C PRO A 286 -4.48 31.84 5.41
N ILE A 287 -5.63 31.22 5.11
CA ILE A 287 -6.93 31.87 4.98
C ILE A 287 -8.10 31.08 5.56
N GLY A 288 -7.82 29.91 6.12
CA GLY A 288 -8.88 29.00 6.55
C GLY A 288 -8.57 28.17 7.79
N HIS A 289 -7.51 28.47 8.54
CA HIS A 289 -7.26 27.81 9.82
C HIS A 289 -8.27 28.27 10.87
N ASP A 290 -8.87 27.32 11.60
CA ASP A 290 -9.96 27.56 12.55
C ASP A 290 -9.78 26.86 13.92
N TYR A 291 -8.53 26.44 14.25
CA TYR A 291 -8.21 25.88 15.55
C TYR A 291 -8.29 26.93 16.66
N LEU A 292 -8.40 26.48 17.91
CA LEU A 292 -8.43 27.37 19.10
C LEU A 292 -7.14 28.20 19.15
N ASP A 293 -7.27 29.52 19.32
CA ASP A 293 -6.18 30.50 19.37
C ASP A 293 -5.42 30.69 18.02
N ALA A 294 -6.01 30.30 16.87
CA ALA A 294 -5.46 30.61 15.57
C ALA A 294 -5.24 32.12 15.41
N PRO A 295 -4.08 32.57 14.88
CA PRO A 295 -3.83 33.98 14.65
C PRO A 295 -4.84 34.56 13.65
N VAL A 296 -5.02 35.87 13.70
CA VAL A 296 -5.87 36.56 12.72
C VAL A 296 -5.25 36.42 11.33
N GLN A 297 -6.00 35.84 10.41
CA GLN A 297 -5.61 35.61 9.02
C GLN A 297 -6.22 36.67 8.10
N LEU A 298 -5.67 36.81 6.91
CA LEU A 298 -6.27 37.60 5.87
C LEU A 298 -7.64 37.06 5.45
N SER A 299 -8.56 37.93 5.08
CA SER A 299 -9.88 37.49 4.60
C SER A 299 -9.75 36.69 3.31
N ARG A 300 -10.34 35.47 3.29
CA ARG A 300 -10.38 34.57 2.12
C ARG A 300 -10.81 35.34 0.85
N GLN A 301 -11.91 36.09 0.92
CA GLN A 301 -12.41 36.87 -0.22
C GLN A 301 -11.38 37.87 -0.72
N ARG A 302 -10.74 38.60 0.19
CA ARG A 302 -9.71 39.59 -0.13
C ARG A 302 -8.49 38.98 -0.84
N VAL A 303 -8.04 37.83 -0.33
CA VAL A 303 -6.88 37.09 -0.90
C VAL A 303 -7.23 36.53 -2.27
N MET A 304 -8.39 35.87 -2.39
CA MET A 304 -8.78 35.27 -3.66
C MET A 304 -9.09 36.29 -4.76
N ASP A 305 -9.74 37.40 -4.42
CA ASP A 305 -9.99 38.48 -5.38
C ASP A 305 -8.70 39.09 -5.92
N ALA A 306 -7.69 39.23 -5.08
CA ALA A 306 -6.39 39.77 -5.48
C ALA A 306 -5.54 38.81 -6.31
N LEU A 307 -5.62 37.49 -5.98
CA LEU A 307 -4.87 36.46 -6.68
C LEU A 307 -5.52 36.02 -8.00
N LYS A 308 -6.85 36.17 -8.14
CA LYS A 308 -7.57 35.78 -9.34
C LYS A 308 -6.93 36.25 -10.64
N PRO A 309 -6.61 37.53 -10.83
CA PRO A 309 -5.99 38.01 -12.09
C PRO A 309 -4.60 37.42 -12.34
N ILE A 310 -3.87 36.99 -11.29
CA ILE A 310 -2.55 36.37 -11.40
C ILE A 310 -2.70 34.87 -11.76
N LEU A 311 -3.60 34.18 -11.08
CA LEU A 311 -3.85 32.73 -11.32
C LEU A 311 -4.48 32.50 -12.71
N GLU A 312 -5.31 33.42 -13.18
CA GLU A 312 -5.93 33.35 -14.51
C GLU A 312 -5.02 33.86 -15.64
N ASN A 313 -3.86 34.47 -15.33
CA ASN A 313 -2.95 34.96 -16.32
C ASN A 313 -2.17 33.83 -17.02
N LYS A 314 -2.42 33.66 -18.33
CA LYS A 314 -1.74 32.65 -19.15
C LYS A 314 -0.27 32.93 -19.42
N SER A 315 0.18 34.21 -19.23
CA SER A 315 1.56 34.60 -19.47
C SER A 315 2.48 34.36 -18.28
N ILE A 316 1.92 33.99 -17.13
CA ILE A 316 2.67 33.62 -15.92
C ILE A 316 2.61 32.10 -15.78
N GLY A 317 3.75 31.44 -15.79
CA GLY A 317 3.85 29.99 -15.63
C GLY A 317 3.49 29.55 -14.20
N LYS A 318 2.77 28.46 -14.06
CA LYS A 318 2.52 27.77 -12.77
C LYS A 318 3.08 26.38 -12.84
N ILE A 319 3.92 26.05 -11.87
CA ILE A 319 4.51 24.73 -11.65
C ILE A 319 3.85 24.16 -10.40
N GLY A 320 3.50 22.87 -10.41
CA GLY A 320 2.97 22.19 -9.24
C GLY A 320 3.05 20.69 -9.32
N GLN A 321 2.48 20.05 -8.32
CA GLN A 321 2.34 18.60 -8.22
C GLN A 321 0.86 18.24 -8.30
N ASN A 322 0.40 17.60 -9.39
CA ASN A 322 -1.02 17.27 -9.60
C ASN A 322 -1.94 18.52 -9.64
N LEU A 323 -1.52 19.55 -10.39
CA LEU A 323 -2.25 20.83 -10.49
C LEU A 323 -3.71 20.71 -10.97
N LYS A 324 -4.11 19.56 -11.50
CA LYS A 324 -5.53 19.31 -11.80
C LYS A 324 -6.39 19.36 -10.54
N TYR A 325 -5.87 18.88 -9.40
CA TYR A 325 -6.56 18.95 -8.11
C TYR A 325 -6.76 20.41 -7.68
N ASP A 326 -5.72 21.22 -7.71
CA ASP A 326 -5.79 22.64 -7.37
C ASP A 326 -6.72 23.43 -8.30
N ALA A 327 -6.69 23.10 -9.58
CA ALA A 327 -7.58 23.69 -10.57
C ALA A 327 -9.06 23.39 -10.27
N HIS A 328 -9.39 22.18 -9.77
CA HIS A 328 -10.73 21.85 -9.31
C HIS A 328 -11.16 22.71 -8.11
N ILE A 329 -10.28 22.85 -7.12
CA ILE A 329 -10.56 23.64 -5.92
C ILE A 329 -10.80 25.12 -6.28
N LEU A 330 -9.93 25.69 -7.11
CA LEU A 330 -10.08 27.07 -7.59
C LEU A 330 -11.37 27.26 -8.42
N ALA A 331 -11.74 26.27 -9.22
CA ALA A 331 -12.97 26.31 -10.00
C ALA A 331 -14.24 26.28 -9.13
N ASN A 332 -14.20 25.77 -7.89
CA ASN A 332 -15.33 25.86 -6.95
C ASN A 332 -15.65 27.32 -6.54
N ILE A 333 -14.67 28.20 -6.64
CA ILE A 333 -14.80 29.64 -6.34
C ILE A 333 -14.66 30.52 -7.59
N GLU A 334 -14.96 29.94 -8.77
CA GLU A 334 -14.99 30.64 -10.06
C GLU A 334 -13.63 31.27 -10.47
N ILE A 335 -12.52 30.61 -10.11
CA ILE A 335 -11.17 30.96 -10.56
C ILE A 335 -10.65 29.87 -11.49
N ASN A 336 -10.20 30.26 -12.69
CA ASN A 336 -9.60 29.34 -13.64
C ASN A 336 -8.08 29.37 -13.50
N LEU A 337 -7.47 28.26 -13.12
CA LEU A 337 -6.02 28.15 -13.11
C LEU A 337 -5.52 28.08 -14.56
N ASN A 338 -4.92 29.14 -15.03
CA ASN A 338 -4.37 29.25 -16.38
C ASN A 338 -2.84 29.32 -16.35
N GLY A 339 -2.19 28.99 -17.46
CA GLY A 339 -0.73 29.07 -17.57
C GLY A 339 -0.02 27.97 -16.80
N ILE A 340 -0.63 26.79 -16.66
CA ILE A 340 0.07 25.60 -16.14
C ILE A 340 1.23 25.34 -17.09
N SER A 341 2.46 25.53 -16.62
CA SER A 341 3.68 25.30 -17.39
C SER A 341 4.28 23.94 -17.14
N ASP A 342 4.13 23.43 -15.92
CA ASP A 342 4.70 22.15 -15.52
C ASP A 342 3.92 21.48 -14.41
N ASP A 343 3.92 20.11 -14.44
CA ASP A 343 3.36 19.25 -13.42
C ASP A 343 4.34 18.09 -13.14
N THR A 344 4.87 18.03 -11.94
CA THR A 344 5.92 17.07 -11.56
C THR A 344 5.43 15.63 -11.51
N MET A 345 4.15 15.41 -11.18
CA MET A 345 3.53 14.08 -11.23
C MET A 345 3.50 13.54 -12.67
N LEU A 346 3.06 14.37 -13.63
CA LEU A 346 2.99 13.98 -15.03
C LEU A 346 4.38 13.81 -15.66
N LYS A 347 5.36 14.68 -15.33
CA LYS A 347 6.75 14.51 -15.77
C LYS A 347 7.33 13.17 -15.30
N SER A 348 7.15 12.84 -14.04
CA SER A 348 7.60 11.57 -13.49
C SER A 348 6.92 10.38 -14.15
N TYR A 349 5.61 10.46 -14.38
CA TYR A 349 4.84 9.42 -15.05
C TYR A 349 5.33 9.21 -16.49
N CYS A 350 5.55 10.28 -17.24
CA CYS A 350 6.10 10.20 -18.60
C CYS A 350 7.52 9.61 -18.64
N LEU A 351 8.36 9.98 -17.65
CA LEU A 351 9.74 9.51 -17.58
C LEU A 351 9.82 8.01 -17.26
N ASN A 352 9.07 7.56 -16.26
CA ASN A 352 9.01 6.15 -15.86
C ASN A 352 7.72 5.85 -15.06
N SER A 353 6.69 5.37 -15.74
CA SER A 353 5.35 5.13 -15.18
C SER A 353 5.27 4.08 -14.08
N VAL A 354 6.35 3.32 -13.84
CA VAL A 354 6.40 2.22 -12.84
C VAL A 354 7.45 2.45 -11.76
N ALA A 355 8.15 3.59 -11.77
CA ALA A 355 9.24 3.84 -10.82
C ALA A 355 8.72 4.03 -9.39
N THR A 356 7.61 4.76 -9.24
CA THR A 356 7.02 5.14 -7.96
C THR A 356 5.50 5.20 -8.06
N ARG A 357 4.81 5.57 -6.99
CA ARG A 357 3.37 5.93 -7.02
C ARG A 357 3.11 7.33 -7.57
N HIS A 358 4.15 8.07 -7.93
CA HIS A 358 4.12 9.45 -8.41
C HIS A 358 3.49 10.47 -7.45
N ASN A 359 3.32 10.14 -6.18
CA ASN A 359 3.02 11.12 -5.13
C ASN A 359 4.30 11.86 -4.70
N MET A 360 4.15 12.99 -4.02
CA MET A 360 5.25 13.87 -3.63
C MET A 360 6.30 13.14 -2.78
N ASP A 361 5.86 12.42 -1.74
CA ASP A 361 6.74 11.72 -0.80
C ASP A 361 7.62 10.69 -1.52
N ASP A 362 6.99 9.81 -2.31
CA ASP A 362 7.71 8.76 -3.06
C ASP A 362 8.66 9.38 -4.10
N LEU A 363 8.26 10.48 -4.77
CA LEU A 363 9.10 11.17 -5.73
C LEU A 363 10.30 11.86 -5.06
N SER A 364 10.07 12.51 -3.92
CA SER A 364 11.12 13.16 -3.14
C SER A 364 12.17 12.15 -2.66
N GLU A 365 11.72 11.04 -2.08
CA GLU A 365 12.62 9.99 -1.61
C GLU A 365 13.39 9.35 -2.78
N TYR A 366 12.70 9.04 -3.89
CA TYR A 366 13.29 8.36 -5.04
C TYR A 366 14.28 9.23 -5.82
N TYR A 367 13.91 10.49 -6.12
CA TYR A 367 14.69 11.35 -6.99
C TYR A 367 15.64 12.30 -6.24
N LEU A 368 15.24 12.80 -5.07
CA LEU A 368 16.01 13.77 -4.29
C LEU A 368 16.71 13.16 -3.08
N GLY A 369 16.37 11.90 -2.70
CA GLY A 369 16.86 11.26 -1.48
C GLY A 369 16.44 11.98 -0.21
N HIS A 370 15.36 12.77 -0.29
CA HIS A 370 14.84 13.57 0.80
C HIS A 370 13.52 13.00 1.29
N LYS A 371 13.43 12.80 2.61
CA LYS A 371 12.21 12.37 3.26
C LYS A 371 11.42 13.59 3.71
N THR A 372 10.24 13.77 3.12
CA THR A 372 9.32 14.89 3.39
C THR A 372 8.69 14.79 4.78
N ILE A 373 8.16 15.90 5.27
CA ILE A 373 7.25 15.93 6.40
C ILE A 373 5.93 15.30 5.94
N HIS A 374 5.53 14.17 6.51
CA HIS A 374 4.27 13.54 6.11
C HIS A 374 3.06 14.25 6.72
N TYR A 375 1.92 14.22 6.03
CA TYR A 375 0.67 14.75 6.56
C TYR A 375 0.34 14.21 7.97
N ALA A 376 0.66 12.95 8.24
CA ALA A 376 0.45 12.33 9.54
C ALA A 376 1.31 12.93 10.67
N ASP A 377 2.44 13.55 10.35
CA ASP A 377 3.34 14.19 11.33
C ASP A 377 2.74 15.50 11.84
N VAL A 378 1.98 16.22 11.00
CA VAL A 378 1.35 17.52 11.34
C VAL A 378 -0.12 17.38 11.76
N ALA A 379 -0.86 16.44 11.16
CA ALA A 379 -2.30 16.25 11.41
C ALA A 379 -2.63 15.04 12.31
N GLY A 380 -1.63 14.21 12.65
CA GLY A 380 -1.85 12.95 13.35
C GLY A 380 -2.45 11.87 12.46
N SER A 381 -2.82 10.73 13.03
CA SER A 381 -3.29 9.56 12.28
C SER A 381 -4.49 8.86 12.91
N GLY A 382 -5.20 8.06 12.10
CA GLY A 382 -6.33 7.24 12.54
C GLY A 382 -7.58 8.06 12.90
N LYS A 383 -8.37 7.60 13.88
CA LYS A 383 -9.66 8.23 14.24
C LYS A 383 -9.55 9.63 14.87
N LYS A 384 -8.35 10.06 15.21
CA LYS A 384 -8.08 11.37 15.81
C LYS A 384 -7.31 12.30 14.86
N GLN A 385 -7.16 11.89 13.60
CA GLN A 385 -6.51 12.72 12.60
C GLN A 385 -7.29 14.02 12.42
N LEU A 386 -6.57 15.13 12.47
CA LEU A 386 -7.11 16.46 12.24
C LEU A 386 -7.30 16.70 10.73
N THR A 387 -8.24 17.55 10.38
CA THR A 387 -8.28 18.18 9.06
C THR A 387 -7.29 19.35 9.02
N PHE A 388 -6.77 19.71 7.85
CA PHE A 388 -5.66 20.69 7.76
C PHE A 388 -5.99 22.05 8.37
N ASN A 389 -7.26 22.49 8.32
CA ASN A 389 -7.73 23.71 8.97
C ASN A 389 -7.57 23.71 10.51
N GLN A 390 -7.44 22.53 11.10
CA GLN A 390 -7.23 22.35 12.54
C GLN A 390 -5.75 22.20 12.92
N VAL A 391 -4.85 22.10 11.94
CA VAL A 391 -3.39 22.05 12.16
C VAL A 391 -2.90 23.44 12.55
N ASN A 392 -1.98 23.51 13.52
CA ASN A 392 -1.37 24.77 13.92
C ASN A 392 -0.56 25.37 12.76
N ILE A 393 -0.70 26.69 12.52
CA ILE A 393 0.00 27.40 11.44
C ILE A 393 1.53 27.27 11.56
N ASP A 394 2.07 27.19 12.77
CA ASP A 394 3.52 27.01 12.97
C ASP A 394 4.02 25.63 12.50
N GLU A 395 3.14 24.62 12.43
CA GLU A 395 3.41 23.29 11.87
C GLU A 395 3.00 23.21 10.39
N ALA A 396 1.90 23.86 10.03
CA ALA A 396 1.38 23.88 8.66
C ALA A 396 2.31 24.64 7.68
N MET A 397 2.90 25.76 8.11
CA MET A 397 3.77 26.56 7.24
C MET A 397 5.03 25.81 6.79
N PRO A 398 5.83 25.17 7.68
CA PRO A 398 6.98 24.38 7.25
C PRO A 398 6.60 23.25 6.32
N TYR A 399 5.52 22.52 6.62
CA TYR A 399 4.98 21.44 5.78
C TYR A 399 4.66 21.94 4.38
N ALA A 400 3.80 22.95 4.26
CA ALA A 400 3.36 23.50 2.99
C ALA A 400 4.50 24.16 2.18
N CYS A 401 5.42 24.85 2.87
CA CYS A 401 6.60 25.42 2.22
C CYS A 401 7.56 24.34 1.70
N GLU A 402 7.72 23.24 2.43
CA GLU A 402 8.52 22.09 1.98
C GLU A 402 7.95 21.49 0.70
N ASP A 403 6.63 21.30 0.61
CA ASP A 403 5.97 20.77 -0.58
C ASP A 403 6.26 21.60 -1.83
N ALA A 404 6.22 22.94 -1.70
CA ALA A 404 6.60 23.83 -2.80
C ALA A 404 8.10 23.74 -3.15
N ILE A 405 8.98 23.62 -2.16
CA ILE A 405 10.43 23.50 -2.37
C ILE A 405 10.74 22.17 -3.07
N VAL A 406 10.17 21.08 -2.59
CA VAL A 406 10.32 19.73 -3.18
C VAL A 406 9.80 19.72 -4.61
N THR A 407 8.63 20.29 -4.87
CA THR A 407 8.07 20.44 -6.22
C THR A 407 9.01 21.18 -7.15
N ASN A 408 9.61 22.28 -6.71
CA ASN A 408 10.57 23.04 -7.51
C ASN A 408 11.82 22.24 -7.87
N GLU A 409 12.38 21.52 -6.91
CA GLU A 409 13.59 20.73 -7.13
C GLU A 409 13.31 19.47 -7.96
N LEU A 410 12.16 18.83 -7.75
CA LEU A 410 11.67 17.75 -8.62
C LEU A 410 11.49 18.26 -10.05
N ASN A 411 10.88 19.44 -10.23
CA ASN A 411 10.66 20.01 -11.54
C ASN A 411 11.97 20.18 -12.32
N LYS A 412 12.98 20.79 -11.70
CA LYS A 412 14.30 20.98 -12.30
C LYS A 412 14.98 19.66 -12.68
N LEU A 413 14.93 18.69 -11.76
CA LEU A 413 15.57 17.38 -11.97
C LEU A 413 14.85 16.58 -13.07
N LEU A 414 13.52 16.57 -13.05
CA LEU A 414 12.72 15.83 -14.03
C LEU A 414 12.82 16.45 -15.43
N ASP A 415 12.93 17.80 -15.52
CA ASP A 415 13.22 18.47 -16.79
C ASP A 415 14.55 18.01 -17.36
N HIS A 416 15.61 18.08 -16.57
CA HIS A 416 16.94 17.65 -17.01
C HIS A 416 16.95 16.19 -17.47
N LYS A 417 16.18 15.31 -16.79
CA LYS A 417 16.06 13.91 -17.17
C LYS A 417 15.23 13.73 -18.45
N LEU A 418 14.11 14.44 -18.59
CA LEU A 418 13.25 14.34 -19.80
C LEU A 418 13.92 14.94 -21.03
N GLU A 419 14.78 15.98 -20.91
CA GLU A 419 15.56 16.55 -22.02
C GLU A 419 16.42 15.50 -22.72
N GLN A 420 16.83 14.46 -22.01
CA GLN A 420 17.58 13.33 -22.59
C GLN A 420 16.70 12.43 -23.49
N TYR A 421 15.37 12.56 -23.38
CA TYR A 421 14.39 11.77 -24.13
C TYR A 421 13.42 12.67 -24.90
N PRO A 422 13.82 13.22 -26.06
CA PRO A 422 13.00 14.20 -26.80
C PRO A 422 11.59 13.73 -27.14
N LYS A 423 11.39 12.42 -27.35
CA LYS A 423 10.06 11.84 -27.62
C LYS A 423 9.16 11.86 -26.39
N LEU A 424 9.70 11.60 -25.19
CA LEU A 424 8.95 11.66 -23.93
C LEU A 424 8.66 13.11 -23.57
N MET A 425 9.62 14.01 -23.76
CA MET A 425 9.41 15.44 -23.60
C MET A 425 8.28 15.96 -24.52
N ALA A 426 8.30 15.54 -25.80
CA ALA A 426 7.23 15.89 -26.74
C ALA A 426 5.87 15.30 -26.34
N LEU A 427 5.83 14.07 -25.82
CA LEU A 427 4.62 13.46 -25.26
C LEU A 427 4.09 14.29 -24.11
N TYR A 428 4.95 14.60 -23.15
CA TYR A 428 4.60 15.42 -21.98
C TYR A 428 4.03 16.78 -22.40
N GLN A 429 4.76 17.52 -23.23
CA GLN A 429 4.39 18.89 -23.61
C GLN A 429 3.16 18.99 -24.52
N ASN A 430 2.98 18.03 -25.45
CA ASN A 430 1.96 18.13 -26.48
C ASN A 430 0.70 17.32 -26.16
N ILE A 431 0.76 16.38 -25.21
CA ILE A 431 -0.36 15.51 -24.87
C ILE A 431 -0.68 15.61 -23.38
N GLU A 432 0.22 15.20 -22.49
CA GLU A 432 -0.10 15.03 -21.07
C GLU A 432 -0.39 16.34 -20.37
N LEU A 433 0.44 17.35 -20.54
CA LEU A 433 0.23 18.65 -19.92
C LEU A 433 -1.06 19.34 -20.40
N PRO A 434 -1.36 19.42 -21.71
CA PRO A 434 -2.63 19.97 -22.20
C PRO A 434 -3.88 19.17 -21.77
N LEU A 435 -3.74 17.88 -21.49
CA LEU A 435 -4.84 17.05 -21.02
C LEU A 435 -5.37 17.49 -19.64
N ILE A 436 -4.58 18.15 -18.81
CA ILE A 436 -5.04 18.69 -17.51
C ILE A 436 -6.32 19.51 -17.69
N GLU A 437 -6.33 20.46 -18.63
CA GLU A 437 -7.50 21.33 -18.86
C GLU A 437 -8.70 20.54 -19.41
N ILE A 438 -8.44 19.55 -20.26
CA ILE A 438 -9.49 18.72 -20.86
C ILE A 438 -10.12 17.81 -19.81
N MET A 439 -9.29 17.15 -18.98
CA MET A 439 -9.74 16.29 -17.90
C MET A 439 -10.50 17.06 -16.84
N LEU A 440 -10.00 18.26 -16.47
CA LEU A 440 -10.70 19.16 -15.56
C LEU A 440 -12.12 19.46 -16.05
N LYS A 441 -12.29 19.85 -17.32
CA LYS A 441 -13.60 20.12 -17.93
C LYS A 441 -14.49 18.89 -17.95
N LEU A 442 -13.94 17.73 -18.33
CA LEU A 442 -14.67 16.46 -18.39
C LEU A 442 -15.19 16.05 -17.02
N GLU A 443 -14.34 16.10 -15.99
CA GLU A 443 -14.67 15.73 -14.63
C GLU A 443 -15.68 16.70 -14.00
N ARG A 444 -15.60 18.00 -14.28
CA ARG A 444 -16.56 18.99 -13.81
C ARG A 444 -17.90 18.94 -14.55
N ASN A 445 -17.93 18.58 -15.80
CA ASN A 445 -19.19 18.37 -16.54
C ASN A 445 -19.93 17.15 -16.01
N GLY A 446 -19.20 16.14 -15.54
CA GLY A 446 -19.75 14.89 -15.06
C GLY A 446 -20.52 14.11 -16.13
N ALA A 447 -21.27 13.13 -15.69
CA ALA A 447 -22.16 12.33 -16.52
C ALA A 447 -23.59 12.41 -15.97
N LEU A 448 -24.56 12.56 -16.84
CA LEU A 448 -25.97 12.52 -16.46
C LEU A 448 -26.36 11.08 -16.10
N VAL A 449 -26.86 10.90 -14.89
CA VAL A 449 -27.38 9.61 -14.40
C VAL A 449 -28.90 9.64 -14.44
N ASP A 450 -29.51 8.61 -15.02
CA ASP A 450 -30.97 8.42 -15.00
C ASP A 450 -31.35 7.77 -13.66
N GLU A 451 -31.67 8.62 -12.68
CA GLU A 451 -32.05 8.20 -11.33
C GLU A 451 -33.30 7.35 -11.32
N LEU A 452 -34.29 7.65 -12.21
CA LEU A 452 -35.52 6.91 -12.28
C LEU A 452 -35.27 5.48 -12.81
N SER A 453 -34.43 5.32 -13.82
CA SER A 453 -34.06 4.01 -14.33
C SER A 453 -33.34 3.19 -13.27
N LEU A 454 -32.37 3.79 -12.55
CA LEU A 454 -31.66 3.12 -11.44
C LEU A 454 -32.61 2.73 -10.29
N PHE A 455 -33.52 3.62 -9.93
CA PHE A 455 -34.52 3.31 -8.90
C PHE A 455 -35.44 2.14 -9.32
N ASN A 456 -35.90 2.12 -10.56
CA ASN A 456 -36.72 1.02 -11.07
C ASN A 456 -35.95 -0.31 -11.04
N GLN A 457 -34.71 -0.31 -11.51
CA GLN A 457 -33.82 -1.48 -11.43
C GLN A 457 -33.63 -1.94 -9.97
N GLN A 458 -33.39 -1.01 -9.05
CA GLN A 458 -33.27 -1.33 -7.63
C GLN A 458 -34.52 -2.01 -7.08
N VAL A 459 -35.72 -1.54 -7.46
CA VAL A 459 -36.98 -2.14 -7.03
C VAL A 459 -37.10 -3.57 -7.58
N GLU A 460 -36.81 -3.77 -8.86
CA GLU A 460 -36.85 -5.09 -9.50
C GLU A 460 -35.87 -6.06 -8.86
N ILE A 461 -34.59 -5.67 -8.73
CA ILE A 461 -33.54 -6.49 -8.11
C ILE A 461 -33.90 -6.83 -6.66
N LYS A 462 -34.41 -5.86 -5.88
CA LYS A 462 -34.83 -6.11 -4.50
C LYS A 462 -35.98 -7.07 -4.40
N ALA A 463 -36.95 -7.00 -5.31
CA ALA A 463 -38.06 -7.93 -5.37
C ALA A 463 -37.58 -9.35 -5.70
N GLU A 464 -36.66 -9.50 -6.65
CA GLU A 464 -36.07 -10.78 -7.02
C GLU A 464 -35.20 -11.35 -5.88
N MET A 465 -34.38 -10.53 -5.25
CA MET A 465 -33.61 -10.92 -4.06
C MET A 465 -34.50 -11.45 -2.94
N ASN A 466 -35.59 -10.73 -2.61
CA ASN A 466 -36.54 -11.17 -1.59
C ASN A 466 -37.25 -12.50 -1.97
N SER A 467 -37.57 -12.69 -3.26
CA SER A 467 -38.14 -13.94 -3.76
C SER A 467 -37.14 -15.11 -3.62
N ILE A 468 -35.89 -14.92 -4.02
CA ILE A 468 -34.86 -15.93 -3.89
C ILE A 468 -34.56 -16.24 -2.41
N GLN A 469 -34.51 -15.22 -1.57
CA GLN A 469 -34.33 -15.38 -0.13
C GLN A 469 -35.45 -16.20 0.50
N ALA A 470 -36.70 -15.91 0.14
CA ALA A 470 -37.84 -16.67 0.61
C ALA A 470 -37.78 -18.16 0.17
N GLN A 471 -37.39 -18.42 -1.08
CA GLN A 471 -37.18 -19.77 -1.58
C GLN A 471 -36.05 -20.48 -0.82
N ALA A 472 -34.93 -19.78 -0.54
CA ALA A 472 -33.84 -20.35 0.24
C ALA A 472 -34.29 -20.72 1.66
N PHE A 473 -35.08 -19.89 2.32
CA PHE A 473 -35.63 -20.17 3.65
C PHE A 473 -36.66 -21.32 3.63
N GLU A 474 -37.49 -21.37 2.61
CA GLU A 474 -38.44 -22.49 2.42
C GLU A 474 -37.69 -23.83 2.24
N ILE A 475 -36.62 -23.83 1.44
CA ILE A 475 -35.76 -25.01 1.22
C ILE A 475 -35.04 -25.40 2.50
N ALA A 476 -34.47 -24.42 3.22
CA ALA A 476 -33.71 -24.65 4.46
C ALA A 476 -34.60 -25.04 5.65
N GLY A 477 -35.88 -24.67 5.61
CA GLY A 477 -36.82 -24.91 6.70
C GLY A 477 -36.72 -23.92 7.86
N ASP A 478 -35.78 -22.92 7.77
CA ASP A 478 -35.55 -21.87 8.78
C ASP A 478 -35.02 -20.60 8.12
N GLU A 479 -35.17 -19.47 8.81
CA GLU A 479 -34.62 -18.19 8.39
C GLU A 479 -33.17 -18.05 8.89
N PHE A 480 -32.27 -17.62 8.00
CA PHE A 480 -30.87 -17.41 8.31
C PHE A 480 -30.27 -16.24 7.52
N ASN A 481 -29.12 -15.75 7.94
CA ASN A 481 -28.43 -14.69 7.22
C ASN A 481 -27.66 -15.24 6.01
N LEU A 482 -28.20 -14.97 4.79
CA LEU A 482 -27.58 -15.36 3.52
C LEU A 482 -26.23 -14.63 3.24
N GLU A 483 -25.90 -13.56 3.97
CA GLU A 483 -24.59 -12.90 3.89
C GLU A 483 -23.57 -13.49 4.88
N SER A 484 -23.98 -14.49 5.68
CA SER A 484 -23.10 -15.17 6.64
C SER A 484 -22.59 -16.48 6.10
N PRO A 485 -21.35 -16.59 5.61
CA PRO A 485 -20.77 -17.84 5.14
C PRO A 485 -20.86 -18.96 6.19
N LYS A 486 -20.75 -18.60 7.46
CA LYS A 486 -20.83 -19.57 8.57
C LYS A 486 -22.23 -20.18 8.72
N GLN A 487 -23.31 -19.40 8.56
CA GLN A 487 -24.67 -19.90 8.63
C GLN A 487 -25.03 -20.73 7.39
N ILE A 488 -24.57 -20.29 6.21
CA ILE A 488 -24.72 -21.04 4.97
C ILE A 488 -24.01 -22.41 5.09
N GLN A 489 -22.76 -22.42 5.60
CA GLN A 489 -22.01 -23.64 5.81
C GLN A 489 -22.72 -24.60 6.77
N GLN A 490 -23.29 -24.10 7.86
CA GLN A 490 -24.04 -24.90 8.82
C GLN A 490 -25.28 -25.53 8.17
N ILE A 491 -26.03 -24.77 7.36
CA ILE A 491 -27.24 -25.29 6.68
C ILE A 491 -26.86 -26.32 5.61
N LEU A 492 -25.82 -26.07 4.84
CA LEU A 492 -25.45 -26.94 3.73
C LEU A 492 -24.77 -28.24 4.19
N PHE A 493 -23.85 -28.17 5.16
CA PHE A 493 -22.87 -29.21 5.42
C PHE A 493 -23.03 -29.88 6.80
N SER A 494 -23.80 -29.34 7.77
CA SER A 494 -23.99 -29.99 9.05
C SER A 494 -24.98 -31.16 8.95
N GLU A 495 -24.90 -32.11 9.91
CA GLU A 495 -25.84 -33.23 10.02
C GLU A 495 -27.29 -32.76 10.32
N GLU A 496 -27.45 -31.63 10.98
CA GLU A 496 -28.75 -31.01 11.26
C GLU A 496 -29.28 -30.20 10.06
N GLY A 497 -28.46 -29.92 9.06
CA GLY A 497 -28.81 -29.29 7.81
C GLY A 497 -29.00 -30.29 6.66
N PHE A 498 -28.45 -29.93 5.48
CA PHE A 498 -28.55 -30.85 4.31
C PHE A 498 -27.54 -31.95 4.29
N GLY A 499 -26.51 -31.95 5.14
CA GLY A 499 -25.46 -32.98 5.21
C GLY A 499 -24.72 -33.19 3.88
N LEU A 500 -24.55 -32.10 3.07
CA LEU A 500 -23.85 -32.20 1.80
C LEU A 500 -22.35 -32.37 2.05
N GLU A 501 -21.69 -33.23 1.27
CA GLU A 501 -20.24 -33.31 1.29
C GLU A 501 -19.65 -32.15 0.48
N PRO A 502 -18.75 -31.34 1.06
CA PRO A 502 -18.03 -30.30 0.29
C PRO A 502 -17.19 -30.98 -0.79
N LYS A 503 -17.26 -30.41 -2.01
CA LYS A 503 -16.47 -30.92 -3.15
C LYS A 503 -15.05 -30.39 -3.08
#